data_fd3a9d341df6b93f6e71c47a07aa7e64
#
_entry.id   fd3a9d341df6b93f6e71c47a07aa7e64
#
_cell.length_a   1.000
_cell.length_b   1.000
_cell.length_c   1.000
_cell.angle_alpha   90.00
_cell.angle_beta   90.00
_cell.angle_gamma   90.00
#
_symmetry.space_group_name_H-M   'P 1'
#
loop_
_entity.id
_entity.type
_entity.pdbx_description
1 polymer ?
#
loop_
_entity_poly.entity_id
_entity_poly.type
_entity_poly.pdbx_seq_one_letter_code
_entity_poly.pdbx_strand_id
1 'polypeptide(L)'
;MAWTIEYDEGALADLKKLDRQTPREILDYMDKRIAKAEEPRTFGKPLRHSKFGLWRYRVRDYRIICDLRDAQLRVLVVAVGHRSTVYEK
;
A
#
# COMPACT_ATOMS: atom_id res chain seq x y z
N MET A 1 -17.29 1.30 7.44
CA MET A 1 -17.45 1.28 5.98
C MET A 1 -16.23 0.68 5.36
N ALA A 2 -16.42 0.04 4.21
CA ALA A 2 -15.29 -0.63 3.56
C ALA A 2 -14.64 0.33 2.57
N TRP A 3 -13.32 0.24 2.48
CA TRP A 3 -12.55 0.96 1.48
C TRP A 3 -12.25 0.01 0.33
N THR A 4 -12.15 0.55 -0.87
CA THR A 4 -11.80 -0.24 -2.05
C THR A 4 -10.30 -0.13 -2.28
N ILE A 5 -9.65 -1.29 -2.43
CA ILE A 5 -8.21 -1.31 -2.68
C ILE A 5 -7.99 -1.48 -4.18
N GLU A 6 -7.21 -0.57 -4.76
CA GLU A 6 -6.85 -0.62 -6.17
C GLU A 6 -5.34 -0.59 -6.31
N TYR A 7 -4.83 -1.15 -7.37
CA TYR A 7 -3.40 -1.22 -7.63
C TYR A 7 -3.13 -0.61 -9.00
N ASP A 8 -2.30 0.42 -9.05
CA ASP A 8 -1.98 1.00 -10.35
C ASP A 8 -0.98 0.11 -11.08
N GLU A 9 -0.65 0.49 -12.31
CA GLU A 9 0.24 -0.33 -13.15
C GLU A 9 1.62 -0.49 -12.52
N GLY A 10 2.13 0.56 -11.90
CA GLY A 10 3.42 0.48 -11.23
C GLY A 10 3.43 -0.50 -10.10
N ALA A 11 2.37 -0.48 -9.28
CA ALA A 11 2.26 -1.42 -8.18
C ALA A 11 2.13 -2.85 -8.68
N LEU A 12 1.34 -3.07 -9.73
CA LEU A 12 1.20 -4.40 -10.29
C LEU A 12 2.52 -4.92 -10.84
N ALA A 13 3.27 -4.04 -11.50
CA ALA A 13 4.59 -4.43 -12.01
C ALA A 13 5.52 -4.79 -10.86
N ASP A 14 5.47 -4.01 -9.77
CA ASP A 14 6.29 -4.31 -8.60
C ASP A 14 5.95 -5.68 -8.02
N LEU A 15 4.66 -5.97 -7.90
CA LEU A 15 4.22 -7.25 -7.34
C LEU A 15 4.68 -8.43 -8.18
N LYS A 16 4.71 -8.26 -9.49
CA LYS A 16 5.13 -9.34 -10.39
C LYS A 16 6.60 -9.69 -10.24
N LYS A 17 7.41 -8.80 -9.70
CA LYS A 17 8.83 -9.04 -9.50
C LYS A 17 9.11 -9.83 -8.22
N LEU A 18 8.11 -10.00 -7.36
CA LEU A 18 8.29 -10.68 -6.10
C LEU A 18 8.02 -12.18 -6.26
N ASP A 19 8.39 -12.95 -5.23
CA ASP A 19 8.11 -14.38 -5.26
C ASP A 19 6.60 -14.61 -5.20
N ARG A 20 6.19 -15.87 -5.13
CA ARG A 20 4.77 -16.18 -5.17
C ARG A 20 4.04 -15.85 -3.89
N GLN A 21 4.72 -15.96 -2.78
CA GLN A 21 4.06 -15.85 -1.48
C GLN A 21 3.89 -14.41 -1.03
N THR A 22 4.87 -13.57 -1.28
CA THR A 22 4.84 -12.19 -0.81
C THR A 22 3.68 -11.40 -1.38
N PRO A 23 3.38 -11.46 -2.69
CA PRO A 23 2.21 -10.76 -3.22
C PRO A 23 0.92 -11.19 -2.56
N ARG A 24 0.76 -12.49 -2.27
CA ARG A 24 -0.44 -12.97 -1.61
C ARG A 24 -0.58 -12.40 -0.23
N GLU A 25 0.51 -12.29 0.49
CA GLU A 25 0.49 -11.73 1.83
C GLU A 25 0.15 -10.25 1.80
N ILE A 26 0.67 -9.54 0.82
CA ILE A 26 0.37 -8.12 0.67
C ILE A 26 -1.10 -7.93 0.33
N LEU A 27 -1.62 -8.69 -0.64
CA LEU A 27 -3.02 -8.59 -1.01
C LEU A 27 -3.93 -8.94 0.15
N ASP A 28 -3.59 -9.97 0.91
CA ASP A 28 -4.37 -10.36 2.09
C ASP A 28 -4.37 -9.25 3.12
N TYR A 29 -3.22 -8.67 3.39
CA TYR A 29 -3.12 -7.60 4.38
C TYR A 29 -4.00 -6.43 3.97
N MET A 30 -3.92 -6.01 2.71
CA MET A 30 -4.69 -4.89 2.23
C MET A 30 -6.19 -5.19 2.29
N ASP A 31 -6.60 -6.39 1.89
CA ASP A 31 -8.01 -6.74 1.85
C ASP A 31 -8.60 -6.97 3.24
N LYS A 32 -7.84 -7.61 4.11
CA LYS A 32 -8.41 -8.01 5.41
C LYS A 32 -8.22 -6.97 6.48
N ARG A 33 -7.19 -6.15 6.37
CA ARG A 33 -6.89 -5.18 7.41
C ARG A 33 -7.23 -3.75 6.99
N ILE A 34 -6.77 -3.35 5.81
CA ILE A 34 -6.92 -1.97 5.40
C ILE A 34 -8.31 -1.71 4.81
N ALA A 35 -8.79 -2.58 3.94
CA ALA A 35 -10.09 -2.37 3.30
C ALA A 35 -11.23 -2.35 4.31
N LYS A 36 -11.10 -3.10 5.40
CA LYS A 36 -12.14 -3.20 6.40
C LYS A 36 -11.99 -2.19 7.54
N ALA A 37 -10.92 -1.43 7.54
CA ALA A 37 -10.70 -0.44 8.60
C ALA A 37 -11.65 0.73 8.41
N GLU A 38 -12.16 1.26 9.51
CA GLU A 38 -12.93 2.49 9.46
C GLU A 38 -12.05 3.67 9.09
N GLU A 39 -10.84 3.68 9.61
CA GLU A 39 -9.87 4.70 9.29
C GLU A 39 -8.55 4.02 8.90
N PRO A 40 -8.27 3.90 7.60
CA PRO A 40 -7.03 3.24 7.16
C PRO A 40 -5.75 3.87 7.70
N ARG A 41 -5.79 5.14 8.07
CA ARG A 41 -4.62 5.81 8.63
C ARG A 41 -4.33 5.41 10.07
N THR A 42 -5.18 4.58 10.68
CA THR A 42 -4.86 3.97 11.96
C THR A 42 -3.67 3.02 11.83
N PHE A 43 -3.49 2.45 10.64
CA PHE A 43 -2.36 1.57 10.35
C PHE A 43 -1.36 2.31 9.49
N GLY A 44 -0.11 1.86 9.53
CA GLY A 44 0.91 2.47 8.71
C GLY A 44 1.34 3.84 9.19
N LYS A 45 2.01 4.56 8.33
CA LYS A 45 2.57 5.88 8.66
C LYS A 45 2.60 6.74 7.40
N PRO A 46 2.66 8.08 7.57
CA PRO A 46 2.84 8.93 6.41
C PRO A 46 4.21 8.68 5.77
N LEU A 47 4.25 8.76 4.46
CA LEU A 47 5.50 8.62 3.74
C LEU A 47 6.28 9.91 3.90
N ARG A 48 7.52 9.81 4.39
CA ARG A 48 8.35 10.98 4.62
C ARG A 48 8.64 11.71 3.32
N HIS A 49 8.63 13.01 3.39
CA HIS A 49 9.00 13.88 2.27
C HIS A 49 8.08 13.72 1.06
N SER A 50 6.91 13.17 1.26
CA SER A 50 5.94 13.06 0.18
C SER A 50 5.23 14.39 0.00
N LYS A 51 5.25 14.92 -1.21
CA LYS A 51 4.53 16.15 -1.52
C LYS A 51 3.04 15.89 -1.69
N PHE A 52 2.63 14.64 -1.83
CA PHE A 52 1.26 14.30 -2.14
C PHE A 52 0.52 13.65 -0.96
N GLY A 53 1.14 13.64 0.21
CA GLY A 53 0.50 13.04 1.37
C GLY A 53 0.34 11.53 1.27
N LEU A 54 1.28 10.87 0.61
CA LEU A 54 1.18 9.43 0.47
C LEU A 54 1.36 8.74 1.81
N TRP A 55 0.82 7.54 1.89
CA TRP A 55 0.82 6.74 3.11
C TRP A 55 1.53 5.43 2.85
N ARG A 56 2.20 4.89 3.86
CA ARG A 56 2.90 3.62 3.71
C ARG A 56 2.38 2.60 4.69
N TYR A 57 2.22 1.39 4.20
CA TYR A 57 1.97 0.22 5.03
C TYR A 57 3.17 -0.69 4.93
N ARG A 58 3.27 -1.63 5.84
CA ARG A 58 4.40 -2.55 5.85
C ARG A 58 3.90 -3.97 6.03
N VAL A 59 4.39 -4.87 5.16
CA VAL A 59 4.16 -6.29 5.28
C VAL A 59 5.54 -6.95 5.20
N ARG A 60 5.99 -7.50 6.33
CA ARG A 60 7.35 -8.01 6.46
C ARG A 60 8.36 -6.92 6.16
N ASP A 61 9.23 -7.13 5.21
CA ASP A 61 10.24 -6.14 4.82
C ASP A 61 9.82 -5.33 3.60
N TYR A 62 8.57 -5.46 3.19
CA TYR A 62 8.08 -4.74 2.03
C TYR A 62 7.22 -3.57 2.45
N ARG A 63 7.34 -2.49 1.70
CA ARG A 63 6.57 -1.29 1.93
C ARG A 63 5.56 -1.11 0.82
N ILE A 64 4.37 -0.75 1.20
CA ILE A 64 3.26 -0.57 0.28
C ILE A 64 2.91 0.91 0.33
N ILE A 65 3.17 1.61 -0.75
CA ILE A 65 2.94 3.05 -0.82
C ILE A 65 1.58 3.30 -1.45
N CYS A 66 0.76 4.09 -0.77
CA CYS A 66 -0.63 4.27 -1.16
C CYS A 66 -1.03 5.73 -1.18
N ASP A 67 -1.97 6.01 -2.05
CA ASP A 67 -2.67 7.28 -2.12
C ASP A 67 -4.07 7.04 -1.56
N LEU A 68 -4.38 7.65 -0.42
CA LEU A 68 -5.66 7.45 0.25
C LEU A 68 -6.62 8.54 -0.21
N ARG A 69 -7.69 8.12 -0.86
CA ARG A 69 -8.69 9.05 -1.42
C ARG A 69 -9.96 8.96 -0.62
N ASP A 70 -10.07 9.81 0.39
CA ASP A 70 -11.14 9.77 1.37
C ASP A 70 -12.51 9.94 0.77
N ALA A 71 -12.66 10.90 -0.13
CA ALA A 71 -13.96 11.18 -0.71
C ALA A 71 -14.53 9.99 -1.47
N GLN A 72 -13.66 9.11 -1.95
CA GLN A 72 -14.06 7.95 -2.73
C GLN A 72 -13.96 6.66 -1.94
N LEU A 73 -13.51 6.73 -0.69
CA LEU A 73 -13.23 5.55 0.13
C LEU A 73 -12.35 4.56 -0.63
N ARG A 74 -11.28 5.08 -1.22
CA ARG A 74 -10.42 4.29 -2.10
C ARG A 74 -8.98 4.40 -1.64
N VAL A 75 -8.29 3.27 -1.62
CA VAL A 75 -6.86 3.18 -1.36
C VAL A 75 -6.20 2.75 -2.67
N LEU A 76 -5.44 3.65 -3.26
CA LEU A 76 -4.73 3.34 -4.50
C LEU A 76 -3.28 2.99 -4.16
N VAL A 77 -2.90 1.73 -4.38
CA VAL A 77 -1.54 1.29 -4.17
C VAL A 77 -0.72 1.71 -5.38
N VAL A 78 0.30 2.54 -5.16
CA VAL A 78 1.09 3.10 -6.26
C VAL A 78 2.48 2.47 -6.37
N ALA A 79 2.98 1.86 -5.31
CA ALA A 79 4.30 1.22 -5.36
C ALA A 79 4.40 0.17 -4.28
N VAL A 80 5.17 -0.88 -4.56
CA VAL A 80 5.48 -1.92 -3.60
C VAL A 80 6.95 -2.27 -3.77
N GLY A 81 7.69 -2.33 -2.69
CA GLY A 81 9.09 -2.68 -2.80
C GLY A 81 9.72 -2.98 -1.47
N HIS A 82 10.93 -3.53 -1.54
CA HIS A 82 11.70 -3.82 -0.34
C HIS A 82 12.04 -2.50 0.35
N ARG A 83 12.12 -2.54 1.68
CA ARG A 83 12.36 -1.34 2.46
C ARG A 83 13.62 -0.58 2.03
N SER A 84 14.60 -1.27 1.48
CA SER A 84 15.85 -0.65 1.09
C SER A 84 15.78 0.06 -0.26
N THR A 85 14.73 -0.19 -1.05
CA THR A 85 14.64 0.39 -2.39
C THR A 85 13.54 1.42 -2.52
N VAL A 86 12.40 1.22 -1.88
CA VAL A 86 11.24 2.07 -2.06
C VAL A 86 11.45 3.47 -1.50
N TYR A 87 12.34 3.61 -0.55
CA TYR A 87 12.56 4.88 0.14
C TYR A 87 13.63 5.75 -0.48
N GLU A 88 14.22 5.33 -1.54
CA GLU A 88 15.36 6.01 -2.11
C GLU A 88 14.98 7.22 -2.95
N LYS A 89 13.74 7.55 -2.99
CA LYS A 89 13.30 8.63 -3.89
C LYS A 89 13.01 9.90 -3.20
#